data_2710bbaef9d2ea84e3a671fcaaf7debc
#
_entry.id   2710bbaef9d2ea84e3a671fcaaf7debc
#
_cell.length_a   1.000
_cell.length_b   1.000
_cell.length_c   1.000
_cell.angle_alpha   90.00
_cell.angle_beta   90.00
_cell.angle_gamma   90.00
#
_symmetry.space_group_name_H-M   'P 1'
#
loop_
_entity.id
_entity.type
_entity.pdbx_description
1 polymer ?
#
loop_
_entity_poly.entity_id
_entity_poly.type
_entity_poly.pdbx_seq_one_letter_code
_entity_poly.pdbx_strand_id
1 'polypeptide(L)'
;MFVYNEDVKMEDLGAGVSRKVLAHSENVMAVEVHFETGAVGALHTHPHEQLTYVLSGAFEFTIGDVRKVVRAGDTMYKEPGIEHGCVCLEAGVLIDNFTPMRKDFV
;
A
#
# COMPACT_ATOMS: atom_id res chain seq x y z
N MET A 1 7.89 -20.97 -1.58
CA MET A 1 8.48 -20.01 -0.62
C MET A 1 7.44 -19.63 0.42
N PHE A 2 7.85 -19.62 1.69
CA PHE A 2 7.01 -19.10 2.77
C PHE A 2 7.73 -17.91 3.39
N VAL A 3 6.97 -16.84 3.67
CA VAL A 3 7.46 -15.68 4.40
C VAL A 3 6.52 -15.47 5.59
N TYR A 4 7.06 -15.63 6.80
CA TYR A 4 6.29 -15.41 8.02
C TYR A 4 6.36 -13.94 8.40
N ASN A 5 5.23 -13.34 8.66
CA ASN A 5 5.14 -11.91 8.97
C ASN A 5 6.03 -11.51 10.15
N GLU A 6 6.09 -12.35 11.19
CA GLU A 6 6.91 -12.11 12.39
C GLU A 6 8.42 -12.04 12.12
N ASP A 7 8.87 -12.66 11.02
CA ASP A 7 10.29 -12.67 10.63
C ASP A 7 10.66 -11.47 9.74
N VAL A 8 9.67 -10.68 9.29
CA VAL A 8 9.92 -9.54 8.41
C VAL A 8 10.08 -8.27 9.25
N LYS A 9 11.19 -7.58 9.02
CA LYS A 9 11.46 -6.31 9.71
C LYS A 9 10.56 -5.20 9.17
N MET A 10 9.93 -4.46 10.09
CA MET A 10 9.18 -3.25 9.76
C MET A 10 10.17 -2.13 9.41
N GLU A 11 9.98 -1.49 8.25
CA GLU A 11 10.68 -0.29 7.87
C GLU A 11 9.85 0.94 8.26
N ASP A 12 10.41 1.82 9.08
CA ASP A 12 9.78 3.10 9.38
C ASP A 12 10.08 4.07 8.23
N LEU A 13 9.03 4.52 7.54
CA LEU A 13 9.15 5.48 6.43
C LEU A 13 9.00 6.92 6.89
N GLY A 14 8.75 7.15 8.19
CA GLY A 14 8.50 8.46 8.75
C GLY A 14 7.05 8.91 8.59
N ALA A 15 6.71 10.00 9.27
CA ALA A 15 5.39 10.66 9.17
C ALA A 15 4.19 9.72 9.40
N GLY A 16 4.35 8.71 10.25
CA GLY A 16 3.27 7.79 10.61
C GLY A 16 3.03 6.65 9.65
N VAL A 17 3.98 6.38 8.74
CA VAL A 17 3.89 5.29 7.77
C VAL A 17 5.05 4.31 7.96
N SER A 18 4.74 3.02 7.96
CA SER A 18 5.75 1.96 8.00
C SER A 18 5.32 0.81 7.10
N ARG A 19 6.26 -0.03 6.68
CA ARG A 19 5.95 -1.15 5.78
C ARG A 19 6.78 -2.38 6.06
N LYS A 20 6.22 -3.53 5.66
CA LYS A 20 6.92 -4.80 5.55
C LYS A 20 6.83 -5.28 4.11
N VAL A 21 7.97 -5.56 3.50
CA VAL A 21 7.99 -6.25 2.20
C VAL A 21 7.84 -7.74 2.49
N LEU A 22 6.75 -8.32 2.02
CA LEU A 22 6.41 -9.73 2.24
C LEU A 22 6.92 -10.60 1.08
N ALA A 23 6.24 -11.69 0.79
CA ALA A 23 6.65 -12.58 -0.29
C ALA A 23 6.66 -11.86 -1.64
N HIS A 24 7.68 -12.15 -2.45
CA HIS A 24 7.80 -11.55 -3.78
C HIS A 24 8.68 -12.39 -4.70
N SER A 25 8.51 -12.16 -5.97
CA SER A 25 9.39 -12.62 -7.05
C SER A 25 9.70 -11.40 -7.94
N GLU A 26 10.34 -11.62 -9.07
CA GLU A 26 10.55 -10.52 -10.03
C GLU A 26 9.22 -9.98 -10.58
N ASN A 27 8.17 -10.80 -10.62
CA ASN A 27 6.91 -10.49 -11.29
C ASN A 27 5.79 -10.01 -10.37
N VAL A 28 5.91 -10.25 -9.06
CA VAL A 28 4.85 -9.90 -8.11
C VAL A 28 5.44 -9.67 -6.72
N MET A 29 4.85 -8.75 -5.97
CA MET A 29 5.29 -8.42 -4.62
C MET A 29 4.10 -8.06 -3.75
N ALA A 30 4.03 -8.64 -2.55
CA ALA A 30 3.09 -8.23 -1.52
C ALA A 30 3.78 -7.33 -0.48
N VAL A 31 3.16 -6.22 -0.15
CA VAL A 31 3.67 -5.25 0.83
C VAL A 31 2.57 -4.91 1.83
N GLU A 32 2.89 -5.01 3.10
CA GLU A 32 2.01 -4.61 4.19
C GLU A 32 2.39 -3.19 4.62
N VAL A 33 1.45 -2.25 4.57
CA VAL A 33 1.70 -0.84 4.88
C VAL A 33 0.82 -0.40 6.03
N HIS A 34 1.44 0.11 7.08
CA HIS A 34 0.79 0.59 8.29
C HIS A 34 0.73 2.11 8.29
N PHE A 35 -0.45 2.65 8.61
CA PHE A 35 -0.67 4.10 8.70
C PHE A 35 -1.23 4.47 10.05
N GLU A 36 -0.65 5.49 10.66
CA GLU A 36 -1.27 6.17 11.80
C GLU A 36 -2.38 7.10 11.31
N THR A 37 -3.35 7.40 12.18
CA THR A 37 -4.41 8.35 11.85
C THR A 37 -3.82 9.70 11.43
N GLY A 38 -4.28 10.22 10.30
CA GLY A 38 -3.80 11.48 9.71
C GLY A 38 -2.59 11.33 8.81
N ALA A 39 -1.95 10.17 8.78
CA ALA A 39 -0.80 9.96 7.91
C ALA A 39 -1.22 10.04 6.43
N VAL A 40 -0.31 10.53 5.59
CA VAL A 40 -0.55 10.77 4.18
C VAL A 40 0.33 9.88 3.32
N GLY A 41 -0.28 9.17 2.39
CA GLY A 41 0.42 8.59 1.25
C GLY A 41 0.39 9.62 0.12
N ALA A 42 1.52 10.28 -0.13
CA ALA A 42 1.59 11.37 -1.10
C ALA A 42 1.17 10.92 -2.49
N LEU A 43 0.55 11.82 -3.25
CA LEU A 43 0.22 11.58 -4.66
C LEU A 43 1.51 11.27 -5.43
N HIS A 44 1.52 10.16 -6.15
CA HIS A 44 2.68 9.70 -6.91
C HIS A 44 2.23 8.80 -8.05
N THR A 45 3.15 8.51 -8.93
CA THR A 45 2.97 7.57 -10.05
C THR A 45 4.10 6.54 -10.05
N HIS A 46 3.82 5.38 -10.60
CA HIS A 46 4.82 4.35 -10.85
C HIS A 46 4.35 3.46 -12.01
N PRO A 47 5.29 2.79 -12.71
CA PRO A 47 4.92 1.96 -13.86
C PRO A 47 4.28 0.62 -13.50
N HIS A 48 4.19 0.30 -12.20
CA HIS A 48 3.65 -0.96 -11.71
C HIS A 48 2.14 -0.94 -11.71
N GLU A 49 1.54 -2.09 -11.97
CA GLU A 49 0.15 -2.38 -11.69
C GLU A 49 0.03 -2.66 -10.18
N GLN A 50 -1.02 -2.16 -9.54
CA GLN A 50 -1.16 -2.29 -8.08
C GLN A 50 -2.59 -2.65 -7.69
N LEU A 51 -2.74 -3.72 -6.90
CA LEU A 51 -3.97 -4.06 -6.21
C LEU A 51 -3.79 -3.79 -4.72
N THR A 52 -4.68 -3.03 -4.13
CA THR A 52 -4.67 -2.73 -2.70
C THR A 52 -5.89 -3.35 -2.03
N TYR A 53 -5.66 -4.08 -0.95
CA TYR A 53 -6.69 -4.60 -0.05
C TYR A 53 -6.60 -3.85 1.28
N VAL A 54 -7.72 -3.31 1.75
CA VAL A 54 -7.77 -2.65 3.06
C VAL A 54 -7.98 -3.73 4.12
N LEU A 55 -6.96 -3.99 4.94
CA LEU A 55 -7.04 -4.98 6.01
C LEU A 55 -7.74 -4.42 7.23
N SER A 56 -7.47 -3.16 7.59
CA SER A 56 -8.07 -2.49 8.74
C SER A 56 -8.04 -0.98 8.55
N GLY A 57 -8.82 -0.26 9.37
CA GLY A 57 -8.87 1.19 9.36
C GLY A 57 -9.75 1.77 8.26
N ALA A 58 -9.58 3.06 8.01
CA ALA A 58 -10.32 3.78 6.99
C ALA A 58 -9.40 4.80 6.31
N PHE A 59 -9.56 4.94 5.00
CA PHE A 59 -8.71 5.78 4.17
C PHE A 59 -9.54 6.53 3.14
N GLU A 60 -9.14 7.77 2.86
CA GLU A 60 -9.63 8.49 1.69
C GLU A 60 -8.58 8.36 0.59
N PHE A 61 -8.91 7.62 -0.46
CA PHE A 61 -8.02 7.41 -1.60
C PHE A 61 -8.39 8.33 -2.75
N THR A 62 -7.35 8.84 -3.41
CA THR A 62 -7.45 9.51 -4.70
C THR A 62 -6.79 8.62 -5.74
N ILE A 63 -7.54 8.24 -6.77
CA ILE A 63 -7.02 7.48 -7.92
C ILE A 63 -7.43 8.26 -9.18
N GLY A 64 -6.46 8.85 -9.87
CA GLY A 64 -6.73 9.78 -10.95
C GLY A 64 -7.52 10.98 -10.43
N ASP A 65 -8.71 11.21 -10.97
CA ASP A 65 -9.61 12.28 -10.57
C ASP A 65 -10.77 11.80 -9.66
N VAL A 66 -10.72 10.54 -9.22
CA VAL A 66 -11.75 9.96 -8.34
C VAL A 66 -11.25 9.88 -6.91
N ARG A 67 -12.06 10.37 -5.98
CA ARG A 67 -11.76 10.34 -4.55
C ARG A 67 -12.89 9.63 -3.80
N LYS A 68 -12.55 8.58 -3.04
CA LYS A 68 -13.51 7.79 -2.27
C LYS A 68 -12.93 7.33 -0.95
N VAL A 69 -13.80 7.07 0.02
CA VAL A 69 -13.43 6.46 1.30
C VAL A 69 -13.56 4.95 1.16
N VAL A 70 -12.54 4.24 1.63
CA VAL A 70 -12.49 2.78 1.68
C VAL A 70 -12.23 2.31 3.11
N ARG A 71 -12.74 1.12 3.43
CA ARG A 71 -12.66 0.50 4.76
C ARG A 71 -12.27 -0.96 4.65
N ALA A 72 -12.07 -1.62 5.79
CA ALA A 72 -11.68 -3.03 5.84
C ALA A 72 -12.51 -3.90 4.90
N GLY A 73 -11.83 -4.69 4.07
CA GLY A 73 -12.44 -5.56 3.07
C GLY A 73 -12.58 -4.95 1.68
N ASP A 74 -12.42 -3.64 1.54
CA ASP A 74 -12.50 -2.98 0.23
C ASP A 74 -11.19 -3.16 -0.55
N THR A 75 -11.29 -3.15 -1.86
CA THR A 75 -10.13 -3.27 -2.75
C THR A 75 -10.12 -2.15 -3.78
N MET A 76 -8.91 -1.85 -4.26
CA MET A 76 -8.69 -0.83 -5.29
C MET A 76 -7.71 -1.35 -6.33
N TYR A 77 -7.99 -1.05 -7.58
CA TYR A 77 -7.07 -1.29 -8.68
C TYR A 77 -6.47 0.04 -9.15
N LYS A 78 -5.15 0.06 -9.31
CA LYS A 78 -4.41 1.22 -9.81
C LYS A 78 -3.62 0.78 -11.04
N GLU A 79 -4.01 1.31 -12.19
CA GLU A 79 -3.34 1.00 -13.46
C GLU A 79 -1.93 1.63 -13.50
N PRO A 80 -1.00 1.07 -14.33
CA PRO A 80 0.32 1.67 -14.51
C PRO A 80 0.24 3.15 -14.86
N GLY A 81 1.03 3.97 -14.16
CA GLY A 81 1.16 5.39 -14.43
C GLY A 81 0.04 6.28 -13.90
N ILE A 82 -1.03 5.73 -13.33
CA ILE A 82 -2.09 6.57 -12.76
C ILE A 82 -1.62 7.21 -11.46
N GLU A 83 -1.89 8.52 -11.31
CA GLU A 83 -1.59 9.21 -10.06
C GLU A 83 -2.52 8.75 -8.96
N HIS A 84 -1.97 8.41 -7.80
CA HIS A 84 -2.76 7.99 -6.65
C HIS A 84 -2.08 8.34 -5.33
N GLY A 85 -2.88 8.39 -4.30
CA GLY A 85 -2.44 8.66 -2.94
C GLY A 85 -3.60 8.54 -1.97
N CYS A 86 -3.33 8.76 -0.69
CA CYS A 86 -4.37 8.63 0.33
C CYS A 86 -4.10 9.48 1.57
N VAL A 87 -5.16 9.67 2.35
CA VAL A 87 -5.10 10.16 3.73
C VAL A 87 -5.71 9.10 4.62
N CYS A 88 -5.00 8.71 5.68
CA CYS A 88 -5.50 7.77 6.66
C CYS A 88 -6.48 8.48 7.61
N LEU A 89 -7.74 8.07 7.59
CA LEU A 89 -8.79 8.63 8.46
C LEU A 89 -8.83 7.95 9.82
N GLU A 90 -8.65 6.63 9.84
CA GLU A 90 -8.53 5.81 11.04
C GLU A 90 -7.34 4.88 10.86
N ALA A 91 -6.44 4.85 11.83
CA ALA A 91 -5.23 4.04 11.78
C ALA A 91 -5.52 2.63 11.28
N GLY A 92 -4.74 2.14 10.35
CA GLY A 92 -4.99 0.86 9.73
C GLY A 92 -3.86 0.35 8.87
N VAL A 93 -4.17 -0.75 8.19
CA VAL A 93 -3.20 -1.51 7.41
C VAL A 93 -3.75 -1.76 6.01
N LEU A 94 -2.91 -1.53 5.02
CA LEU A 94 -3.16 -1.87 3.63
C LEU A 94 -2.25 -3.03 3.23
N ILE A 95 -2.74 -3.89 2.35
CA ILE A 95 -1.92 -4.87 1.65
C ILE A 95 -1.86 -4.44 0.19
N ASP A 96 -0.67 -4.02 -0.24
CA ASP A 96 -0.40 -3.64 -1.62
C ASP A 96 0.24 -4.80 -2.35
N ASN A 97 -0.27 -5.10 -3.54
CA ASN A 97 0.29 -6.11 -4.42
C ASN A 97 0.71 -5.44 -5.72
N PHE A 98 1.98 -5.60 -6.07
CA PHE A 98 2.57 -4.97 -7.25
C PHE A 98 2.95 -6.00 -8.31
N THR A 99 2.75 -5.65 -9.57
CA THR A 99 3.31 -6.37 -10.72
C THR A 99 3.94 -5.37 -11.70
N PRO A 100 5.22 -5.52 -12.06
CA PRO A 100 6.21 -6.38 -11.41
C PRO A 100 6.56 -5.92 -9.99
N MET A 101 7.54 -6.57 -9.37
CA MET A 101 7.98 -6.16 -8.03
C MET A 101 8.54 -4.73 -8.03
N ARG A 102 8.44 -4.08 -6.88
CA ARG A 102 9.07 -2.77 -6.63
C ARG A 102 10.56 -2.98 -6.32
N LYS A 103 11.43 -2.81 -7.30
CA LYS A 103 12.89 -2.94 -7.11
C LYS A 103 13.44 -1.92 -6.13
N ASP A 104 12.78 -0.76 -6.03
CA ASP A 104 13.14 0.31 -5.10
C ASP A 104 12.83 -0.02 -3.63
N PHE A 105 12.08 -1.10 -3.37
CA PHE A 105 11.76 -1.55 -2.01
C PHE A 105 12.77 -2.60 -1.48
N VAL A 106 13.57 -3.18 -2.33
CA VAL A 106 14.52 -4.24 -1.97
C VAL A 106 15.96 -3.89 -2.34
#